data_12f7cdfcb73d0b7994fe41070f412b72
#
_entry.id   12f7cdfcb73d0b7994fe41070f412b72
#
_cell.length_a   1.000
_cell.length_b   1.000
_cell.length_c   1.000
_cell.angle_alpha   90.00
_cell.angle_beta   90.00
_cell.angle_gamma   90.00
#
_symmetry.space_group_name_H-M   'P 1'
#
loop_
_entity.id
_entity.type
_entity.pdbx_description
1 polymer ?
#
loop_
_entity_poly.entity_id
_entity_poly.type
_entity_poly.pdbx_seq_one_letter_code
_entity_poly.pdbx_strand_id
1 'polypeptide(L)'
;MGTTTVLRIGDRVISAEEIVPLLAGYQLLPPLIREIIIDEAVATTSCTPEEKAQAYQQFLEKNQLIDETAKQAWLKQRGMNPAQLEALAVRSILIEKYKQQTWSHKLESYFLERKGQLDRVIYSLIRTKDPGVAQEIYFRIQEGEESFADLAREYSQGPEAQTGGLIGPVELSVPHPALAQMLRLSQPGQLFPPTRLGEWLLIVRLEKFMPAQLDDSMRQRLLNECFSTWLSEQLNQQLAALD
;
A
#
# COMPACT_ATOMS: atom_id res chain seq x y z
N MET A 1 16.11 -46.28 -4.88
CA MET A 1 15.87 -45.09 -5.74
C MET A 1 16.95 -44.08 -5.42
N GLY A 2 17.80 -43.71 -6.39
CA GLY A 2 18.89 -42.77 -6.14
C GLY A 2 18.34 -41.39 -5.85
N THR A 3 18.65 -40.82 -4.69
CA THR A 3 18.32 -39.44 -4.33
C THR A 3 19.07 -38.49 -5.27
N THR A 4 18.32 -37.77 -6.10
CA THR A 4 18.91 -36.76 -7.01
C THR A 4 19.38 -35.58 -6.17
N THR A 5 20.70 -35.33 -6.12
CA THR A 5 21.27 -34.14 -5.47
C THR A 5 20.81 -32.89 -6.22
N VAL A 6 20.16 -31.94 -5.52
CA VAL A 6 19.65 -30.69 -6.08
C VAL A 6 20.53 -29.51 -5.68
N LEU A 7 21.01 -29.46 -4.43
CA LEU A 7 21.78 -28.36 -3.94
C LEU A 7 22.87 -28.83 -2.96
N ARG A 8 24.04 -28.21 -3.02
CA ARG A 8 25.14 -28.45 -2.08
C ARG A 8 25.58 -27.14 -1.43
N ILE A 9 25.59 -27.13 -0.11
CA ILE A 9 26.01 -25.97 0.69
C ILE A 9 27.08 -26.46 1.69
N GLY A 10 28.33 -26.16 1.40
CA GLY A 10 29.47 -26.73 2.14
C GLY A 10 29.47 -28.26 2.03
N ASP A 11 29.42 -28.93 3.18
CA ASP A 11 29.37 -30.39 3.27
C ASP A 11 27.93 -30.96 3.24
N ARG A 12 26.93 -30.08 3.34
CA ARG A 12 25.53 -30.51 3.32
C ARG A 12 25.03 -30.67 1.88
N VAL A 13 24.50 -31.86 1.62
CA VAL A 13 23.82 -32.18 0.35
C VAL A 13 22.32 -32.21 0.61
N ILE A 14 21.54 -31.53 -0.23
CA ILE A 14 20.09 -31.43 -0.15
C ILE A 14 19.51 -32.15 -1.35
N SER A 15 18.60 -33.10 -1.11
CA SER A 15 17.87 -33.84 -2.12
C SER A 15 16.62 -33.08 -2.59
N ALA A 16 16.04 -33.50 -3.71
CA ALA A 16 14.78 -32.93 -4.21
C ALA A 16 13.64 -33.06 -3.19
N GLU A 17 13.58 -34.17 -2.47
CA GLU A 17 12.55 -34.47 -1.47
C GLU A 17 12.62 -33.57 -0.24
N GLU A 18 13.80 -33.02 0.08
CA GLU A 18 14.02 -32.10 1.21
C GLU A 18 13.65 -30.64 0.90
N ILE A 19 13.56 -30.26 -0.39
CA ILE A 19 13.35 -28.84 -0.77
C ILE A 19 12.03 -28.30 -0.24
N VAL A 20 10.91 -29.00 -0.45
CA VAL A 20 9.59 -28.51 0.00
C VAL A 20 9.50 -28.42 1.51
N PRO A 21 9.94 -29.43 2.32
CA PRO A 21 10.02 -29.30 3.77
C PRO A 21 10.91 -28.16 4.25
N LEU A 22 12.05 -27.90 3.59
CA LEU A 22 12.92 -26.77 3.94
C LEU A 22 12.26 -25.42 3.63
N LEU A 23 11.60 -25.29 2.45
CA LEU A 23 10.86 -24.07 2.11
C LEU A 23 9.74 -23.81 3.14
N ALA A 24 9.01 -24.84 3.55
CA ALA A 24 7.98 -24.71 4.58
C ALA A 24 8.58 -24.30 5.94
N GLY A 25 9.64 -24.98 6.39
CA GLY A 25 10.31 -24.70 7.66
C GLY A 25 10.92 -23.29 7.75
N TYR A 26 11.37 -22.75 6.63
CA TYR A 26 11.89 -21.38 6.54
C TYR A 26 10.84 -20.32 6.19
N GLN A 27 9.56 -20.71 6.09
CA GLN A 27 8.44 -19.83 5.70
C GLN A 27 8.60 -19.24 4.28
N LEU A 28 9.28 -19.95 3.38
CA LEU A 28 9.50 -19.56 1.99
C LEU A 28 8.49 -20.19 1.02
N LEU A 29 7.69 -21.17 1.50
CA LEU A 29 6.68 -21.81 0.65
C LEU A 29 5.56 -20.86 0.23
N PRO A 30 4.93 -20.05 1.12
CA PRO A 30 3.93 -19.09 0.71
C PRO A 30 4.45 -18.04 -0.30
N PRO A 31 5.65 -17.43 -0.14
CA PRO A 31 6.24 -16.59 -1.17
C PRO A 31 6.43 -17.30 -2.52
N LEU A 32 6.90 -18.56 -2.52
CA LEU A 32 7.07 -19.31 -3.74
C LEU A 32 5.73 -19.54 -4.46
N ILE A 33 4.71 -20.00 -3.74
CA ILE A 33 3.36 -20.21 -4.29
C ILE A 33 2.81 -18.91 -4.87
N ARG A 34 3.00 -17.80 -4.17
CA ARG A 34 2.61 -16.46 -4.66
C ARG A 34 3.23 -16.15 -6.02
N GLU A 35 4.53 -16.40 -6.18
CA GLU A 35 5.22 -16.14 -7.45
C GLU A 35 4.71 -17.08 -8.57
N ILE A 36 4.41 -18.34 -8.25
CA ILE A 36 3.81 -19.30 -9.19
C ILE A 36 2.42 -18.83 -9.65
N ILE A 37 1.57 -18.40 -8.71
CA ILE A 37 0.23 -17.84 -9.03
C ILE A 37 0.35 -16.66 -10.00
N ILE A 38 1.32 -15.77 -9.76
CA ILE A 38 1.56 -14.63 -10.65
C ILE A 38 1.99 -15.10 -12.04
N ASP A 39 2.91 -16.04 -12.13
CA ASP A 39 3.40 -16.57 -13.42
C ASP A 39 2.29 -17.26 -14.21
N GLU A 40 1.44 -18.03 -13.55
CA GLU A 40 0.25 -18.64 -14.17
C GLU A 40 -0.75 -17.58 -14.65
N ALA A 41 -1.00 -16.55 -13.86
CA ALA A 41 -1.91 -15.47 -14.21
C ALA A 41 -1.44 -14.69 -15.45
N VAL A 42 -0.14 -14.43 -15.56
CA VAL A 42 0.41 -13.67 -16.70
C VAL A 42 0.75 -14.53 -17.91
N ALA A 43 0.63 -15.86 -17.82
CA ALA A 43 1.05 -16.80 -18.89
C ALA A 43 0.37 -16.53 -20.24
N THR A 44 -0.87 -16.03 -20.24
CA THR A 44 -1.64 -15.68 -21.44
C THR A 44 -1.44 -14.22 -21.88
N THR A 45 -0.74 -13.42 -21.09
CA THR A 45 -0.48 -12.02 -21.40
C THR A 45 0.69 -11.90 -22.35
N SER A 46 0.51 -11.17 -23.46
CA SER A 46 1.55 -11.01 -24.46
C SER A 46 2.19 -9.63 -24.43
N CYS A 47 3.48 -9.59 -24.70
CA CYS A 47 4.23 -8.37 -24.99
C CYS A 47 4.73 -8.37 -26.41
N THR A 48 4.77 -7.18 -27.05
CA THR A 48 5.44 -7.04 -28.35
C THR A 48 6.96 -7.20 -28.21
N PRO A 49 7.69 -7.49 -29.29
CA PRO A 49 9.15 -7.54 -29.25
C PRO A 49 9.78 -6.24 -28.74
N GLU A 50 9.19 -5.09 -29.11
CA GLU A 50 9.65 -3.74 -28.71
C GLU A 50 9.48 -3.54 -27.19
N GLU A 51 8.31 -3.92 -26.65
CA GLU A 51 8.05 -3.85 -25.21
C GLU A 51 9.00 -4.73 -24.39
N LYS A 52 9.28 -5.94 -24.90
CA LYS A 52 10.26 -6.84 -24.27
C LYS A 52 11.65 -6.24 -24.26
N ALA A 53 12.10 -5.71 -25.40
CA ALA A 53 13.40 -5.09 -25.54
C ALA A 53 13.55 -3.87 -24.59
N GLN A 54 12.52 -3.02 -24.52
CA GLN A 54 12.50 -1.88 -23.65
C GLN A 54 12.52 -2.29 -22.17
N ALA A 55 11.70 -3.26 -21.77
CA ALA A 55 11.67 -3.77 -20.39
C ALA A 55 13.02 -4.38 -19.99
N TYR A 56 13.64 -5.13 -20.89
CA TYR A 56 14.98 -5.69 -20.66
C TYR A 56 16.04 -4.61 -20.48
N GLN A 57 16.05 -3.61 -21.35
CA GLN A 57 16.98 -2.50 -21.25
C GLN A 57 16.79 -1.72 -19.93
N GLN A 58 15.58 -1.37 -19.57
CA GLN A 58 15.27 -0.70 -18.31
C GLN A 58 15.68 -1.52 -17.08
N PHE A 59 15.52 -2.84 -17.15
CA PHE A 59 15.96 -3.75 -16.09
C PHE A 59 17.49 -3.73 -15.94
N LEU A 60 18.23 -3.78 -17.05
CA LEU A 60 19.69 -3.72 -17.03
C LEU A 60 20.19 -2.40 -16.44
N GLU A 61 19.62 -1.28 -16.86
CA GLU A 61 19.95 0.06 -16.35
C GLU A 61 19.68 0.18 -14.84
N LYS A 62 18.49 -0.21 -14.41
CA LYS A 62 18.09 -0.17 -12.99
C LYS A 62 19.01 -0.98 -12.09
N ASN A 63 19.47 -2.12 -12.57
CA ASN A 63 20.38 -3.02 -11.83
C ASN A 63 21.86 -2.77 -12.10
N GLN A 64 22.21 -1.72 -12.86
CA GLN A 64 23.57 -1.36 -13.22
C GLN A 64 24.35 -2.48 -13.94
N LEU A 65 23.64 -3.26 -14.76
CA LEU A 65 24.20 -4.36 -15.56
C LEU A 65 24.70 -3.83 -16.91
N ILE A 66 25.69 -2.94 -16.87
CA ILE A 66 26.13 -2.13 -18.00
C ILE A 66 26.89 -2.98 -19.02
N ASP A 67 27.63 -3.97 -18.57
CA ASP A 67 28.46 -4.82 -19.40
C ASP A 67 28.22 -6.32 -19.15
N GLU A 68 28.79 -7.16 -20.00
CA GLU A 68 28.62 -8.61 -19.94
C GLU A 68 29.23 -9.22 -18.68
N THR A 69 30.31 -8.64 -18.17
CA THR A 69 30.96 -9.09 -16.92
C THR A 69 30.06 -8.87 -15.71
N ALA A 70 29.44 -7.68 -15.61
CA ALA A 70 28.48 -7.37 -14.57
C ALA A 70 27.25 -8.29 -14.65
N LYS A 71 26.71 -8.55 -15.85
CA LYS A 71 25.61 -9.50 -16.06
C LYS A 71 25.95 -10.91 -15.60
N GLN A 72 27.11 -11.44 -16.01
CA GLN A 72 27.55 -12.79 -15.62
C GLN A 72 27.78 -12.91 -14.11
N ALA A 73 28.37 -11.91 -13.48
CA ALA A 73 28.54 -11.87 -12.03
C ALA A 73 27.19 -11.87 -11.31
N TRP A 74 26.24 -11.05 -11.79
CA TRP A 74 24.87 -10.96 -11.24
C TRP A 74 24.10 -12.28 -11.36
N LEU A 75 24.16 -12.93 -12.53
CA LEU A 75 23.56 -14.24 -12.79
C LEU A 75 24.15 -15.31 -11.86
N LYS A 76 25.47 -15.37 -11.77
CA LYS A 76 26.18 -16.34 -10.92
C LYS A 76 25.81 -16.17 -9.45
N GLN A 77 25.76 -14.94 -8.96
CA GLN A 77 25.38 -14.64 -7.57
C GLN A 77 23.97 -15.14 -7.24
N ARG A 78 23.05 -15.16 -8.22
CA ARG A 78 21.65 -15.53 -8.05
C ARG A 78 21.32 -16.95 -8.52
N GLY A 79 22.32 -17.69 -9.04
CA GLY A 79 22.11 -19.02 -9.59
C GLY A 79 21.16 -19.04 -10.81
N MET A 80 21.12 -17.94 -11.56
CA MET A 80 20.23 -17.76 -12.71
C MET A 80 21.00 -17.93 -14.03
N ASN A 81 20.25 -18.33 -15.07
CA ASN A 81 20.75 -18.32 -16.43
C ASN A 81 20.22 -17.08 -17.22
N PRO A 82 20.77 -16.78 -18.41
CA PRO A 82 20.36 -15.62 -19.21
C PRO A 82 18.87 -15.60 -19.58
N ALA A 83 18.26 -16.75 -19.85
CA ALA A 83 16.83 -16.83 -20.17
C ALA A 83 15.95 -16.47 -18.97
N GLN A 84 16.38 -16.84 -17.76
CA GLN A 84 15.70 -16.44 -16.51
C GLN A 84 15.82 -14.93 -16.25
N LEU A 85 16.96 -14.33 -16.58
CA LEU A 85 17.15 -12.88 -16.51
C LEU A 85 16.17 -12.15 -17.45
N GLU A 86 16.08 -12.61 -18.71
CA GLU A 86 15.13 -12.05 -19.68
C GLU A 86 13.67 -12.16 -19.20
N ALA A 87 13.28 -13.35 -18.74
CA ALA A 87 11.96 -13.58 -18.19
C ALA A 87 11.67 -12.65 -16.98
N LEU A 88 12.63 -12.51 -16.07
CA LEU A 88 12.51 -11.63 -14.91
C LEU A 88 12.38 -10.15 -15.32
N ALA A 89 13.13 -9.71 -16.33
CA ALA A 89 13.09 -8.33 -16.81
C ALA A 89 11.72 -7.99 -17.45
N VAL A 90 11.13 -8.93 -18.17
CA VAL A 90 9.83 -8.73 -18.83
C VAL A 90 8.64 -8.92 -17.88
N ARG A 91 8.84 -9.62 -16.76
CA ARG A 91 7.77 -10.01 -15.83
C ARG A 91 6.97 -8.81 -15.30
N SER A 92 7.62 -7.71 -14.99
CA SER A 92 6.95 -6.51 -14.46
C SER A 92 5.93 -5.92 -15.45
N ILE A 93 6.27 -5.85 -16.73
CA ILE A 93 5.35 -5.34 -17.76
C ILE A 93 4.18 -6.31 -18.02
N LEU A 94 4.43 -7.62 -17.95
CA LEU A 94 3.36 -8.63 -18.04
C LEU A 94 2.35 -8.48 -16.89
N ILE A 95 2.82 -8.27 -15.67
CA ILE A 95 1.97 -8.04 -14.50
C ILE A 95 1.13 -6.77 -14.69
N GLU A 96 1.75 -5.66 -15.13
CA GLU A 96 1.01 -4.42 -15.36
C GLU A 96 -0.06 -4.59 -16.47
N LYS A 97 0.26 -5.26 -17.55
CA LYS A 97 -0.71 -5.56 -18.62
C LYS A 97 -1.84 -6.45 -18.10
N TYR A 98 -1.53 -7.49 -17.33
CA TYR A 98 -2.53 -8.35 -16.72
C TYR A 98 -3.49 -7.55 -15.82
N LYS A 99 -2.96 -6.67 -14.97
CA LYS A 99 -3.78 -5.78 -14.14
C LYS A 99 -4.73 -4.93 -14.98
N GLN A 100 -4.21 -4.32 -16.04
CA GLN A 100 -4.99 -3.48 -16.95
C GLN A 100 -6.10 -4.29 -17.63
N GLN A 101 -5.78 -5.45 -18.19
CA GLN A 101 -6.74 -6.31 -18.88
C GLN A 101 -7.83 -6.81 -17.95
N THR A 102 -7.48 -7.14 -16.70
CA THR A 102 -8.39 -7.78 -15.75
C THR A 102 -9.30 -6.79 -15.05
N TRP A 103 -8.83 -5.59 -14.66
CA TRP A 103 -9.59 -4.69 -13.79
C TRP A 103 -9.87 -3.31 -14.35
N SER A 104 -9.23 -2.86 -15.46
CA SER A 104 -9.44 -1.49 -15.95
C SER A 104 -10.90 -1.14 -16.21
N HIS A 105 -11.68 -2.09 -16.71
CA HIS A 105 -13.10 -1.91 -17.01
C HIS A 105 -13.98 -1.73 -15.75
N LYS A 106 -13.49 -2.08 -14.57
CA LYS A 106 -14.22 -1.94 -13.28
C LYS A 106 -13.73 -0.77 -12.44
N LEU A 107 -12.64 -0.09 -12.85
CA LEU A 107 -11.99 0.92 -12.01
C LEU A 107 -12.89 2.10 -11.68
N GLU A 108 -13.74 2.55 -12.60
CA GLU A 108 -14.64 3.69 -12.35
C GLU A 108 -15.66 3.34 -11.27
N SER A 109 -16.30 2.17 -11.37
CA SER A 109 -17.25 1.70 -10.35
C SER A 109 -16.54 1.51 -9.00
N TYR A 110 -15.39 0.86 -9.01
CA TYR A 110 -14.61 0.63 -7.80
C TYR A 110 -14.14 1.94 -7.14
N PHE A 111 -13.74 2.93 -7.94
CA PHE A 111 -13.40 4.25 -7.45
C PHE A 111 -14.62 4.95 -6.83
N LEU A 112 -15.78 4.93 -7.50
CA LEU A 112 -16.99 5.60 -7.03
C LEU A 112 -17.48 5.00 -5.70
N GLU A 113 -17.45 3.69 -5.54
CA GLU A 113 -17.80 3.00 -4.29
C GLU A 113 -16.91 3.44 -3.12
N ARG A 114 -15.63 3.69 -3.39
CA ARG A 114 -14.63 4.03 -2.37
C ARG A 114 -14.32 5.53 -2.26
N LYS A 115 -14.84 6.34 -3.19
CA LYS A 115 -14.52 7.77 -3.29
C LYS A 115 -14.59 8.49 -1.96
N GLY A 116 -15.64 8.23 -1.19
CA GLY A 116 -15.82 8.85 0.12
C GLY A 116 -14.77 8.47 1.16
N GLN A 117 -14.00 7.42 0.95
CA GLN A 117 -12.87 7.02 1.82
C GLN A 117 -11.53 7.53 1.26
N LEU A 118 -11.46 7.71 -0.06
CA LEU A 118 -10.27 8.19 -0.78
C LEU A 118 -10.15 9.71 -0.78
N ASP A 119 -11.24 10.44 -0.55
CA ASP A 119 -11.21 11.89 -0.37
C ASP A 119 -10.25 12.24 0.78
N ARG A 120 -9.47 13.31 0.60
CA ARG A 120 -8.46 13.73 1.58
C ARG A 120 -8.87 15.01 2.28
N VAL A 121 -8.48 15.11 3.53
CA VAL A 121 -8.75 16.28 4.37
C VAL A 121 -7.51 16.77 5.07
N ILE A 122 -7.47 18.05 5.34
CA ILE A 122 -6.62 18.69 6.35
C ILE A 122 -7.57 19.26 7.38
N TYR A 123 -7.36 18.92 8.63
CA TYR A 123 -8.20 19.41 9.74
C TYR A 123 -7.37 19.68 10.96
N SER A 124 -7.89 20.55 11.82
CA SER A 124 -7.32 20.84 13.13
C SER A 124 -8.10 20.12 14.21
N LEU A 125 -7.40 19.55 15.18
CA LEU A 125 -7.96 18.77 16.28
C LEU A 125 -7.35 19.19 17.61
N ILE A 126 -8.20 19.37 18.62
CA ILE A 126 -7.83 19.41 20.03
C ILE A 126 -8.61 18.31 20.73
N ARG A 127 -7.96 17.54 21.59
CA ARG A 127 -8.61 16.54 22.43
C ARG A 127 -8.32 16.77 23.89
N THR A 128 -9.35 16.71 24.73
CA THR A 128 -9.25 16.77 26.18
C THR A 128 -10.27 15.83 26.82
N LYS A 129 -10.06 15.49 28.10
CA LYS A 129 -11.03 14.70 28.88
C LYS A 129 -11.94 15.59 29.72
N ASP A 130 -11.56 16.85 29.92
CA ASP A 130 -12.28 17.81 30.76
C ASP A 130 -13.35 18.57 29.96
N PRO A 131 -14.63 18.44 30.31
CA PRO A 131 -15.71 19.14 29.61
C PRO A 131 -15.66 20.67 29.76
N GLY A 132 -15.21 21.16 30.91
CA GLY A 132 -15.09 22.60 31.16
C GLY A 132 -14.03 23.22 30.28
N VAL A 133 -12.85 22.60 30.23
CA VAL A 133 -11.74 23.01 29.37
C VAL A 133 -12.14 22.93 27.89
N ALA A 134 -12.83 21.85 27.46
CA ALA A 134 -13.28 21.72 26.07
C ALA A 134 -14.23 22.86 25.67
N GLN A 135 -15.16 23.22 26.54
CA GLN A 135 -16.12 24.29 26.29
C GLN A 135 -15.45 25.66 26.24
N GLU A 136 -14.53 25.93 27.15
CA GLU A 136 -13.74 27.18 27.18
C GLU A 136 -12.92 27.33 25.90
N ILE A 137 -12.14 26.33 25.52
CA ILE A 137 -11.34 26.34 24.30
C ILE A 137 -12.21 26.61 23.06
N TYR A 138 -13.36 25.95 22.98
CA TYR A 138 -14.29 26.13 21.86
C TYR A 138 -14.70 27.59 21.71
N PHE A 139 -15.11 28.26 22.82
CA PHE A 139 -15.52 29.66 22.80
C PHE A 139 -14.36 30.60 22.46
N ARG A 140 -13.17 30.38 23.02
CA ARG A 140 -11.99 31.19 22.73
C ARG A 140 -11.62 31.15 21.25
N ILE A 141 -11.74 29.96 20.60
CA ILE A 141 -11.53 29.85 19.17
C ILE A 141 -12.64 30.54 18.39
N GLN A 142 -13.91 30.34 18.78
CA GLN A 142 -15.08 30.92 18.14
C GLN A 142 -15.08 32.45 18.14
N GLU A 143 -14.73 33.05 19.27
CA GLU A 143 -14.65 34.51 19.45
C GLU A 143 -13.35 35.12 18.88
N GLY A 144 -12.41 34.27 18.47
CA GLY A 144 -11.12 34.70 17.92
C GLY A 144 -10.18 35.29 18.95
N GLU A 145 -10.38 34.97 20.23
CA GLU A 145 -9.53 35.42 21.32
C GLU A 145 -8.12 34.85 21.24
N GLU A 146 -8.03 33.60 20.75
CA GLU A 146 -6.76 32.89 20.60
C GLU A 146 -6.77 31.95 19.41
N SER A 147 -5.59 31.69 18.86
CA SER A 147 -5.49 30.80 17.69
C SER A 147 -5.74 29.34 18.06
N PHE A 148 -6.36 28.60 17.13
CA PHE A 148 -6.52 27.14 17.28
C PHE A 148 -5.18 26.45 17.56
N ALA A 149 -4.11 26.90 16.89
CA ALA A 149 -2.80 26.28 17.00
C ALA A 149 -2.17 26.48 18.38
N ASP A 150 -2.34 27.64 19.01
CA ASP A 150 -1.79 27.91 20.34
C ASP A 150 -2.55 27.12 21.40
N LEU A 151 -3.89 27.16 21.35
CA LEU A 151 -4.73 26.34 22.24
C LEU A 151 -4.49 24.83 22.06
N ALA A 152 -4.21 24.37 20.84
CA ALA A 152 -3.86 22.96 20.61
C ALA A 152 -2.53 22.59 21.28
N ARG A 153 -1.52 23.46 21.23
CA ARG A 153 -0.23 23.22 21.89
C ARG A 153 -0.34 23.20 23.41
N GLU A 154 -1.21 24.04 23.95
CA GLU A 154 -1.37 24.21 25.40
C GLU A 154 -2.26 23.10 26.01
N TYR A 155 -3.39 22.79 25.35
CA TYR A 155 -4.44 21.98 25.98
C TYR A 155 -4.64 20.61 25.36
N SER A 156 -4.17 20.34 24.13
CA SER A 156 -4.41 19.03 23.53
C SER A 156 -3.60 17.93 24.22
N GLN A 157 -4.28 16.87 24.59
CA GLN A 157 -3.70 15.72 25.29
C GLN A 157 -3.24 14.62 24.31
N GLY A 158 -3.17 14.92 23.02
CA GLY A 158 -2.72 13.99 21.99
C GLY A 158 -1.47 14.47 21.25
N PRO A 159 -0.91 13.63 20.36
CA PRO A 159 0.30 13.97 19.60
C PRO A 159 0.13 15.19 18.69
N GLU A 160 -1.10 15.52 18.31
CA GLU A 160 -1.43 16.69 17.49
C GLU A 160 -1.08 18.02 18.17
N ALA A 161 -0.90 18.05 19.49
CA ALA A 161 -0.41 19.22 20.20
C ALA A 161 0.90 19.76 19.61
N GLN A 162 1.80 18.85 19.19
CA GLN A 162 3.11 19.21 18.62
C GLN A 162 3.00 19.96 17.28
N THR A 163 1.93 19.71 16.53
CA THR A 163 1.67 20.35 15.23
C THR A 163 0.68 21.50 15.31
N GLY A 164 0.36 21.98 16.54
CA GLY A 164 -0.69 22.98 16.75
C GLY A 164 -2.07 22.49 16.33
N GLY A 165 -2.33 21.20 16.52
CA GLY A 165 -3.58 20.55 16.18
C GLY A 165 -3.71 20.15 14.70
N LEU A 166 -2.81 20.58 13.80
CA LEU A 166 -2.95 20.35 12.35
C LEU A 166 -2.62 18.90 11.96
N ILE A 167 -3.57 18.25 11.30
CA ILE A 167 -3.47 16.87 10.83
C ILE A 167 -3.77 16.82 9.32
N GLY A 168 -2.91 16.14 8.60
CA GLY A 168 -3.11 15.90 7.17
C GLY A 168 -2.03 16.49 6.26
N PRO A 169 -2.21 16.32 4.95
CA PRO A 169 -3.39 15.74 4.28
C PRO A 169 -3.50 14.22 4.47
N VAL A 170 -4.64 13.74 4.95
CA VAL A 170 -4.96 12.32 5.16
C VAL A 170 -6.26 11.93 4.46
N GLU A 171 -6.38 10.65 4.06
CA GLU A 171 -7.63 10.12 3.53
C GLU A 171 -8.68 9.99 4.63
N LEU A 172 -9.96 10.13 4.26
CA LEU A 172 -11.08 9.98 5.18
C LEU A 172 -11.24 8.54 5.74
N SER A 173 -10.52 7.58 5.18
CA SER A 173 -10.38 6.23 5.73
C SER A 173 -9.52 6.16 6.99
N VAL A 174 -8.68 7.18 7.27
CA VAL A 174 -7.70 7.18 8.38
C VAL A 174 -8.32 7.60 9.71
N PRO A 175 -9.08 8.72 9.81
CA PRO A 175 -9.69 9.12 11.07
C PRO A 175 -10.78 8.12 11.52
N HIS A 176 -11.11 8.18 12.81
CA HIS A 176 -12.23 7.40 13.33
C HIS A 176 -13.51 7.65 12.50
N PRO A 177 -14.34 6.63 12.19
CA PRO A 177 -15.49 6.76 11.28
C PRO A 177 -16.45 7.91 11.61
N ALA A 178 -16.72 8.16 12.89
CA ALA A 178 -17.56 9.29 13.32
C ALA A 178 -16.93 10.65 12.97
N LEU A 179 -15.59 10.78 13.15
CA LEU A 179 -14.86 12.00 12.78
C LEU A 179 -14.80 12.16 11.25
N ALA A 180 -14.55 11.09 10.52
CA ALA A 180 -14.56 11.08 9.06
C ALA A 180 -15.92 11.55 8.50
N GLN A 181 -17.03 11.10 9.09
CA GLN A 181 -18.38 11.52 8.70
C GLN A 181 -18.60 13.01 8.98
N MET A 182 -18.18 13.52 10.14
CA MET A 182 -18.21 14.95 10.42
C MET A 182 -17.46 15.75 9.37
N LEU A 183 -16.21 15.41 9.12
CA LEU A 183 -15.32 16.10 8.18
C LEU A 183 -15.86 16.07 6.75
N ARG A 184 -16.49 14.97 6.33
CA ARG A 184 -17.11 14.83 5.00
C ARG A 184 -18.26 15.81 4.78
N LEU A 185 -19.05 16.09 5.82
CA LEU A 185 -20.22 16.96 5.76
C LEU A 185 -19.90 18.42 6.07
N SER A 186 -18.64 18.73 6.41
CA SER A 186 -18.19 20.04 6.82
C SER A 186 -17.80 20.92 5.64
N GLN A 187 -17.86 22.22 5.87
CA GLN A 187 -17.24 23.21 5.00
C GLN A 187 -15.86 23.63 5.56
N PRO A 188 -14.88 23.98 4.69
CA PRO A 188 -13.63 24.55 5.14
C PRO A 188 -13.83 25.75 6.08
N GLY A 189 -13.10 25.77 7.18
CA GLY A 189 -13.22 26.78 8.26
C GLY A 189 -14.31 26.46 9.29
N GLN A 190 -15.15 25.47 9.08
CA GLN A 190 -16.21 25.10 10.02
C GLN A 190 -15.61 24.50 11.30
N LEU A 191 -15.85 25.18 12.43
CA LEU A 191 -15.51 24.73 13.77
C LEU A 191 -16.68 23.94 14.36
N PHE A 192 -16.40 22.78 14.92
CA PHE A 192 -17.41 21.97 15.62
C PHE A 192 -17.35 22.17 17.12
N PRO A 193 -18.51 22.22 17.80
CA PRO A 193 -18.56 22.21 19.25
C PRO A 193 -17.94 20.92 19.81
N PRO A 194 -17.52 20.93 21.09
CA PRO A 194 -16.93 19.77 21.72
C PRO A 194 -17.79 18.52 21.53
N THR A 195 -17.25 17.56 20.78
CA THR A 195 -17.94 16.33 20.42
C THR A 195 -17.29 15.13 21.10
N ARG A 196 -18.08 14.31 21.77
CA ARG A 196 -17.56 13.15 22.49
C ARG A 196 -17.23 11.99 21.55
N LEU A 197 -16.01 11.48 21.67
CA LEU A 197 -15.55 10.29 20.96
C LEU A 197 -14.79 9.37 21.93
N GLY A 198 -15.45 8.31 22.39
CA GLY A 198 -14.94 7.48 23.49
C GLY A 198 -14.77 8.27 24.78
N GLU A 199 -13.56 8.27 25.33
CA GLU A 199 -13.22 9.03 26.55
C GLU A 199 -12.84 10.49 26.29
N TRP A 200 -12.72 10.89 25.01
CA TRP A 200 -12.25 12.19 24.59
C TRP A 200 -13.38 13.14 24.20
N LEU A 201 -13.19 14.40 24.46
CA LEU A 201 -13.92 15.52 23.88
C LEU A 201 -13.03 16.15 22.82
N LEU A 202 -13.53 16.18 21.59
CA LEU A 202 -12.83 16.67 20.41
C LEU A 202 -13.37 18.02 20.00
N ILE A 203 -12.49 18.99 19.78
CA ILE A 203 -12.77 20.25 19.08
C ILE A 203 -12.11 20.11 17.71
N VAL A 204 -12.90 20.24 16.65
CA VAL A 204 -12.47 19.95 15.28
C VAL A 204 -12.78 21.13 14.39
N ARG A 205 -11.85 21.46 13.48
CA ARG A 205 -12.10 22.41 12.40
C ARG A 205 -11.57 21.82 11.10
N LEU A 206 -12.43 21.78 10.06
CA LEU A 206 -11.98 21.42 8.73
C LEU A 206 -11.18 22.58 8.13
N GLU A 207 -9.92 22.33 7.76
CA GLU A 207 -9.07 23.32 7.12
C GLU A 207 -9.19 23.24 5.59
N LYS A 208 -9.15 22.02 5.03
CA LYS A 208 -9.25 21.81 3.59
C LYS A 208 -9.87 20.46 3.27
N PHE A 209 -10.75 20.46 2.29
CA PHE A 209 -11.28 19.24 1.67
C PHE A 209 -10.69 19.09 0.25
N MET A 210 -10.17 17.91 -0.05
CA MET A 210 -9.53 17.59 -1.33
C MET A 210 -10.21 16.33 -1.90
N PRO A 211 -11.17 16.51 -2.83
CA PRO A 211 -11.83 15.40 -3.48
C PRO A 211 -10.84 14.51 -4.22
N ALA A 212 -10.95 13.21 -4.03
CA ALA A 212 -10.20 12.25 -4.82
C ALA A 212 -10.61 12.32 -6.29
N GLN A 213 -9.64 12.18 -7.18
CA GLN A 213 -9.82 12.15 -8.62
C GLN A 213 -9.25 10.84 -9.17
N LEU A 214 -9.92 10.29 -10.17
CA LEU A 214 -9.45 9.08 -10.85
C LEU A 214 -8.43 9.46 -11.94
N ASP A 215 -7.32 10.09 -11.51
CA ASP A 215 -6.16 10.35 -12.35
C ASP A 215 -5.31 9.07 -12.56
N ASP A 216 -4.25 9.16 -13.35
CA ASP A 216 -3.40 8.01 -13.66
C ASP A 216 -2.76 7.40 -12.41
N SER A 217 -2.38 8.23 -11.44
CA SER A 217 -1.82 7.77 -10.17
C SER A 217 -2.85 6.96 -9.36
N MET A 218 -4.07 7.47 -9.27
CA MET A 218 -5.16 6.77 -8.59
C MET A 218 -5.56 5.50 -9.33
N ARG A 219 -5.63 5.53 -10.68
CA ARG A 219 -5.87 4.33 -11.50
C ARG A 219 -4.84 3.24 -11.20
N GLN A 220 -3.56 3.59 -11.22
CA GLN A 220 -2.48 2.65 -10.92
C GLN A 220 -2.56 2.11 -9.49
N ARG A 221 -2.87 2.96 -8.52
CA ARG A 221 -3.07 2.55 -7.13
C ARG A 221 -4.20 1.53 -7.00
N LEU A 222 -5.37 1.83 -7.58
CA LEU A 222 -6.54 0.95 -7.50
C LEU A 222 -6.32 -0.38 -8.22
N LEU A 223 -5.60 -0.39 -9.36
CA LEU A 223 -5.18 -1.63 -10.03
C LEU A 223 -4.28 -2.48 -9.12
N ASN A 224 -3.33 -1.85 -8.44
CA ASN A 224 -2.45 -2.54 -7.49
C ASN A 224 -3.24 -3.11 -6.29
N GLU A 225 -4.22 -2.38 -5.78
CA GLU A 225 -5.09 -2.86 -4.70
C GLU A 225 -5.94 -4.04 -5.15
N CYS A 226 -6.58 -3.97 -6.33
CA CYS A 226 -7.34 -5.09 -6.91
C CYS A 226 -6.46 -6.34 -7.09
N PHE A 227 -5.26 -6.16 -7.64
CA PHE A 227 -4.30 -7.25 -7.82
C PHE A 227 -3.85 -7.85 -6.49
N SER A 228 -3.53 -7.03 -5.49
CA SER A 228 -3.11 -7.50 -4.17
C SER A 228 -4.20 -8.28 -3.46
N THR A 229 -5.45 -7.82 -3.53
CA THR A 229 -6.61 -8.51 -2.96
C THR A 229 -6.81 -9.86 -3.64
N TRP A 230 -6.87 -9.87 -4.96
CA TRP A 230 -6.99 -11.10 -5.74
C TRP A 230 -5.88 -12.10 -5.44
N LEU A 231 -4.62 -11.63 -5.41
CA LEU A 231 -3.47 -12.49 -5.16
C LEU A 231 -3.50 -13.10 -3.74
N SER A 232 -3.95 -12.32 -2.75
CA SER A 232 -4.11 -12.81 -1.39
C SER A 232 -5.21 -13.89 -1.29
N GLU A 233 -6.32 -13.72 -2.01
CA GLU A 233 -7.40 -14.70 -2.09
C GLU A 233 -6.92 -15.99 -2.75
N GLN A 234 -6.22 -15.90 -3.90
CA GLN A 234 -5.64 -17.06 -4.59
C GLN A 234 -4.64 -17.80 -3.71
N LEU A 235 -3.74 -17.06 -3.05
CA LEU A 235 -2.74 -17.65 -2.14
C LEU A 235 -3.41 -18.42 -0.99
N ASN A 236 -4.42 -17.82 -0.35
CA ASN A 236 -5.15 -18.49 0.74
C ASN A 236 -5.84 -19.76 0.25
N GLN A 237 -6.44 -19.76 -0.94
CA GLN A 237 -7.05 -20.95 -1.54
C GLN A 237 -6.02 -22.05 -1.80
N GLN A 238 -4.86 -21.70 -2.36
CA GLN A 238 -3.79 -22.68 -2.64
C GLN A 238 -3.17 -23.24 -1.34
N LEU A 239 -2.96 -22.40 -0.34
CA LEU A 239 -2.44 -22.85 0.95
C LEU A 239 -3.41 -23.79 1.68
N ALA A 240 -4.72 -23.54 1.58
CA ALA A 240 -5.73 -24.41 2.14
C ALA A 240 -5.86 -25.76 1.42
N ALA A 241 -5.33 -25.88 0.21
CA ALA A 241 -5.33 -27.12 -0.62
C ALA A 241 -4.04 -27.94 -0.49
N LEU A 242 -3.08 -27.51 0.34
CA LEU A 242 -1.79 -28.22 0.56
C LEU A 242 -1.86 -29.33 1.64
N ASP A 243 -3.07 -29.77 2.04
CA ASP A 243 -3.27 -30.85 3.03
C ASP A 243 -2.87 -32.25 2.53
#